data_586f759f9fe1f3a35fabc6502f6e7fa2
#
_entry.id   586f759f9fe1f3a35fabc6502f6e7fa2
#
_cell.length_a   1.000
_cell.length_b   1.000
_cell.length_c   1.000
_cell.angle_alpha   90.00
_cell.angle_beta   90.00
_cell.angle_gamma   90.00
#
_symmetry.space_group_name_H-M   'P 1'
#
loop_
_entity.id
_entity.type
_entity.pdbx_description
1 polymer ?
#
loop_
_entity_poly.entity_id
_entity_poly.type
_entity_poly.pdbx_seq_one_letter_code
_entity_poly.pdbx_strand_id
1 'polypeptide(L)'
;MPQSASLLSRLSGRRSAPAAPALRKDAASFKGTLIAQGLTKAYKGRTVVNSVSLGVRAGEAVGLLGPNGAGKTTCFYMVTGLVPVDKGTIEIDGFDVSSMPMYRRARLGVGYLPQEASIFRGLTVENNIRAVLEVVEKSRKERDKNLDALLDEFHIAHLRKAPAISLSGGERRRLEIARALASRPNYMLLDEPFAGVDPIAVSDIQQLVRHLTKRGIGVLITDHNVRETLGLIDRAYIIHAGEILKHGSAADIVADPDVRRLYLGEGFTL
;
A
#
# COMPACT_ATOMS: atom_id res chain seq x y z
N MET A 1 -7.78 -30.68 53.88
CA MET A 1 -7.25 -31.44 52.71
C MET A 1 -8.44 -31.85 51.86
N PRO A 2 -8.61 -31.56 50.62
CA PRO A 2 -7.69 -31.52 49.51
C PRO A 2 -8.00 -30.41 48.48
N GLN A 3 -7.21 -30.41 47.43
CA GLN A 3 -7.43 -30.11 45.99
C GLN A 3 -6.97 -28.75 45.51
N SER A 4 -5.69 -28.69 45.22
CA SER A 4 -5.08 -27.79 44.23
C SER A 4 -4.67 -28.63 43.03
N ALA A 5 -5.59 -28.82 42.07
CA ALA A 5 -5.22 -29.37 40.78
C ALA A 5 -6.13 -28.75 39.70
N SER A 6 -5.50 -28.33 38.60
CA SER A 6 -6.15 -28.09 37.30
C SER A 6 -6.72 -26.72 36.98
N LEU A 7 -5.86 -25.72 36.89
CA LEU A 7 -6.14 -24.53 36.08
C LEU A 7 -5.28 -24.46 34.76
N LEU A 8 -4.36 -25.40 34.56
CA LEU A 8 -3.45 -25.44 33.40
C LEU A 8 -3.94 -26.29 32.24
N SER A 9 -5.06 -27.03 32.37
CA SER A 9 -5.55 -27.92 31.29
C SER A 9 -6.54 -27.29 30.33
N ARG A 10 -6.90 -26.02 30.48
CA ARG A 10 -7.91 -25.35 29.62
C ARG A 10 -7.34 -24.42 28.52
N LEU A 11 -6.01 -24.34 28.35
CA LEU A 11 -5.37 -23.46 27.36
C LEU A 11 -4.83 -24.19 26.13
N SER A 12 -5.11 -25.50 25.94
CA SER A 12 -4.65 -26.27 24.78
C SER A 12 -5.64 -26.32 23.60
N GLY A 13 -6.57 -25.40 23.52
CA GLY A 13 -7.33 -25.17 22.29
C GLY A 13 -6.44 -24.53 21.22
N ARG A 14 -5.58 -25.31 20.55
CA ARG A 14 -4.97 -24.90 19.27
C ARG A 14 -6.10 -24.58 18.30
N ARG A 15 -6.47 -23.30 18.19
CA ARG A 15 -7.24 -22.85 17.04
C ARG A 15 -6.34 -23.10 15.84
N SER A 16 -6.68 -24.09 15.02
CA SER A 16 -6.08 -24.33 13.72
C SER A 16 -6.10 -22.99 12.97
N ALA A 17 -4.94 -22.57 12.46
CA ALA A 17 -4.89 -21.43 11.56
C ALA A 17 -5.93 -21.64 10.45
N PRO A 18 -6.75 -20.62 10.09
CA PRO A 18 -7.70 -20.78 9.01
C PRO A 18 -6.95 -21.21 7.75
N ALA A 19 -7.51 -22.19 7.03
CA ALA A 19 -6.96 -22.71 5.79
C ALA A 19 -6.63 -21.56 4.83
N ALA A 20 -5.55 -21.72 4.05
CA ALA A 20 -5.24 -20.78 2.98
C ALA A 20 -6.46 -20.63 2.05
N PRO A 21 -6.73 -19.41 1.53
CA PRO A 21 -7.86 -19.18 0.64
C PRO A 21 -7.76 -20.12 -0.57
N ALA A 22 -8.89 -20.71 -0.95
CA ALA A 22 -8.95 -21.59 -2.12
C ALA A 22 -8.62 -20.79 -3.39
N LEU A 23 -7.73 -21.33 -4.22
CA LEU A 23 -7.45 -20.80 -5.56
C LEU A 23 -8.72 -20.91 -6.41
N ARG A 24 -9.13 -19.84 -7.08
CA ARG A 24 -10.14 -19.92 -8.14
C ARG A 24 -9.56 -20.71 -9.33
N LYS A 25 -10.41 -21.42 -10.09
CA LYS A 25 -10.00 -22.25 -11.24
C LYS A 25 -9.20 -21.48 -12.31
N ASP A 26 -9.32 -20.13 -12.33
CA ASP A 26 -8.68 -19.23 -13.32
C ASP A 26 -7.53 -18.41 -12.73
N ALA A 27 -6.99 -18.80 -11.59
CA ALA A 27 -5.93 -18.05 -10.88
C ALA A 27 -4.70 -17.75 -11.75
N ALA A 28 -4.41 -18.57 -12.77
CA ALA A 28 -3.29 -18.33 -13.69
C ALA A 28 -3.47 -17.06 -14.54
N SER A 29 -4.71 -16.66 -14.86
CA SER A 29 -5.00 -15.46 -15.67
C SER A 29 -4.91 -14.14 -14.84
N PHE A 30 -4.93 -14.25 -13.50
CA PHE A 30 -4.88 -13.11 -12.57
C PHE A 30 -3.52 -12.94 -11.89
N LYS A 31 -2.54 -13.79 -12.21
CA LYS A 31 -1.19 -13.68 -11.67
C LYS A 31 -0.58 -12.32 -12.04
N GLY A 32 -0.01 -11.62 -11.05
CA GLY A 32 0.51 -10.26 -11.24
C GLY A 32 -0.58 -9.19 -11.22
N THR A 33 -1.73 -9.42 -10.55
CA THR A 33 -2.81 -8.43 -10.42
C THR A 33 -3.32 -8.31 -8.99
N LEU A 34 -3.56 -7.06 -8.55
CA LEU A 34 -4.40 -6.73 -7.40
C LEU A 34 -5.69 -6.14 -7.95
N ILE A 35 -6.83 -6.75 -7.63
CA ILE A 35 -8.14 -6.38 -8.17
C ILE A 35 -9.12 -6.16 -7.02
N ALA A 36 -9.86 -5.05 -7.08
CA ALA A 36 -11.00 -4.76 -6.23
C ALA A 36 -12.24 -4.62 -7.10
N GLN A 37 -13.35 -5.29 -6.76
CA GLN A 37 -14.58 -5.31 -7.54
C GLN A 37 -15.78 -4.97 -6.68
N GLY A 38 -16.55 -3.96 -7.09
CA GLY A 38 -17.83 -3.60 -6.48
C GLY A 38 -17.73 -3.20 -5.00
N LEU A 39 -16.60 -2.59 -4.59
CA LEU A 39 -16.38 -2.22 -3.20
C LEU A 39 -17.43 -1.24 -2.73
N THR A 40 -18.10 -1.57 -1.63
CA THR A 40 -19.09 -0.71 -0.99
C THR A 40 -18.76 -0.59 0.50
N LYS A 41 -18.90 0.64 1.03
CA LYS A 41 -18.73 0.97 2.44
C LYS A 41 -19.71 2.01 2.89
N ALA A 42 -20.38 1.73 4.02
CA ALA A 42 -21.26 2.68 4.69
C ALA A 42 -20.82 2.91 6.13
N TYR A 43 -20.98 4.13 6.62
CA TYR A 43 -20.79 4.50 8.03
C TYR A 43 -22.06 5.14 8.56
N LYS A 44 -22.62 4.59 9.63
CA LYS A 44 -23.86 5.11 10.27
C LYS A 44 -25.00 5.35 9.26
N GLY A 45 -25.19 4.41 8.32
CA GLY A 45 -26.24 4.49 7.30
C GLY A 45 -25.91 5.36 6.06
N ARG A 46 -24.79 6.11 6.07
CA ARG A 46 -24.33 6.89 4.91
C ARG A 46 -23.33 6.07 4.09
N THR A 47 -23.67 5.79 2.84
CA THR A 47 -22.73 5.16 1.89
C THR A 47 -21.65 6.18 1.51
N VAL A 48 -20.39 5.80 1.71
CA VAL A 48 -19.20 6.62 1.41
C VAL A 48 -18.47 6.10 0.17
N VAL A 49 -18.51 4.78 -0.06
CA VAL A 49 -18.01 4.13 -1.27
C VAL A 49 -19.13 3.25 -1.81
N ASN A 50 -19.46 3.40 -3.08
CA ASN A 50 -20.57 2.71 -3.73
C ASN A 50 -20.09 2.00 -5.01
N SER A 51 -20.01 0.68 -4.95
CA SER A 51 -19.68 -0.20 -6.10
C SER A 51 -18.39 0.16 -6.85
N VAL A 52 -17.35 0.63 -6.14
CA VAL A 52 -16.06 1.00 -6.73
C VAL A 52 -15.28 -0.24 -7.17
N SER A 53 -14.80 -0.22 -8.42
CA SER A 53 -13.91 -1.25 -8.96
C SER A 53 -12.61 -0.63 -9.46
N LEU A 54 -11.49 -1.24 -9.09
CA LEU A 54 -10.16 -0.82 -9.52
C LEU A 54 -9.20 -2.02 -9.58
N GLY A 55 -8.10 -1.86 -10.28
CA GLY A 55 -7.07 -2.89 -10.32
C GLY A 55 -5.70 -2.29 -10.54
N VAL A 56 -4.66 -3.03 -10.16
CA VAL A 56 -3.25 -2.69 -10.35
C VAL A 56 -2.53 -3.93 -10.88
N ARG A 57 -1.72 -3.77 -11.92
CA ARG A 57 -0.87 -4.84 -12.45
C ARG A 57 0.54 -4.75 -11.90
N ALA A 58 1.25 -5.86 -11.91
CA ALA A 58 2.67 -5.88 -11.62
C ALA A 58 3.43 -4.91 -12.55
N GLY A 59 4.28 -4.05 -11.97
CA GLY A 59 5.04 -3.06 -12.72
C GLY A 59 4.25 -1.83 -13.21
N GLU A 60 2.98 -1.69 -12.82
CA GLU A 60 2.12 -0.56 -13.18
C GLU A 60 1.98 0.42 -12.01
N ALA A 61 1.99 1.73 -12.30
CA ALA A 61 1.62 2.77 -11.35
C ALA A 61 0.21 3.29 -11.63
N VAL A 62 -0.67 3.19 -10.64
CA VAL A 62 -2.09 3.56 -10.74
C VAL A 62 -2.44 4.60 -9.69
N GLY A 63 -3.12 5.68 -10.11
CA GLY A 63 -3.65 6.70 -9.21
C GLY A 63 -5.10 6.44 -8.84
N LEU A 64 -5.46 6.65 -7.57
CA LEU A 64 -6.84 6.78 -7.09
C LEU A 64 -7.04 8.22 -6.63
N LEU A 65 -7.59 9.05 -7.50
CA LEU A 65 -7.67 10.50 -7.38
C LEU A 65 -9.13 10.97 -7.22
N GLY A 66 -9.31 12.21 -6.82
CA GLY A 66 -10.63 12.81 -6.67
C GLY A 66 -10.67 13.88 -5.57
N PRO A 67 -11.76 14.64 -5.43
CA PRO A 67 -11.87 15.70 -4.44
C PRO A 67 -11.88 15.18 -2.99
N ASN A 68 -11.73 16.09 -2.03
CA ASN A 68 -11.83 15.74 -0.61
C ASN A 68 -13.23 15.20 -0.29
N GLY A 69 -13.30 14.15 0.52
CA GLY A 69 -14.54 13.48 0.87
C GLY A 69 -15.15 12.58 -0.21
N ALA A 70 -14.49 12.40 -1.35
CA ALA A 70 -14.95 11.53 -2.44
C ALA A 70 -14.97 10.04 -2.11
N GLY A 71 -14.30 9.60 -1.03
CA GLY A 71 -14.21 8.19 -0.64
C GLY A 71 -12.84 7.53 -0.91
N LYS A 72 -11.84 8.28 -1.43
CA LYS A 72 -10.50 7.76 -1.74
C LYS A 72 -9.87 6.97 -0.61
N THR A 73 -9.68 7.62 0.55
CA THR A 73 -9.04 7.02 1.73
C THR A 73 -9.79 5.78 2.22
N THR A 74 -11.13 5.82 2.20
CA THR A 74 -11.95 4.65 2.57
C THR A 74 -11.74 3.49 1.61
N CYS A 75 -11.77 3.76 0.30
CA CYS A 75 -11.53 2.75 -0.73
C CYS A 75 -10.10 2.17 -0.59
N PHE A 76 -9.12 3.02 -0.45
CA PHE A 76 -7.72 2.64 -0.25
C PHE A 76 -7.53 1.79 1.01
N TYR A 77 -8.16 2.17 2.14
CA TYR A 77 -8.08 1.40 3.38
C TYR A 77 -8.85 0.07 3.32
N MET A 78 -9.87 -0.06 2.48
CA MET A 78 -10.46 -1.36 2.19
C MET A 78 -9.45 -2.25 1.42
N VAL A 79 -8.73 -1.69 0.45
CA VAL A 79 -7.71 -2.42 -0.31
C VAL A 79 -6.53 -2.82 0.58
N THR A 80 -6.08 -1.97 1.50
CA THR A 80 -5.01 -2.31 2.47
C THR A 80 -5.44 -3.35 3.50
N GLY A 81 -6.75 -3.47 3.77
CA GLY A 81 -7.28 -4.31 4.86
C GLY A 81 -7.30 -3.63 6.23
N LEU A 82 -7.16 -2.30 6.27
CA LEU A 82 -7.35 -1.48 7.47
C LEU A 82 -8.83 -1.27 7.79
N VAL A 83 -9.68 -1.21 6.75
CA VAL A 83 -11.12 -1.08 6.86
C VAL A 83 -11.79 -2.31 6.25
N PRO A 84 -12.74 -2.97 6.95
CA PRO A 84 -13.46 -4.10 6.39
C PRO A 84 -14.42 -3.66 5.27
N VAL A 85 -14.52 -4.49 4.23
CA VAL A 85 -15.45 -4.31 3.11
C VAL A 85 -16.85 -4.71 3.53
N ASP A 86 -17.88 -3.90 3.22
CA ASP A 86 -19.27 -4.27 3.46
C ASP A 86 -19.84 -5.11 2.30
N LYS A 87 -19.46 -4.76 1.02
CA LYS A 87 -19.78 -5.53 -0.19
C LYS A 87 -18.66 -5.41 -1.19
N GLY A 88 -18.55 -6.39 -2.09
CA GLY A 88 -17.51 -6.48 -3.10
C GLY A 88 -16.40 -7.46 -2.72
N THR A 89 -15.41 -7.59 -3.60
CA THR A 89 -14.29 -8.53 -3.43
C THR A 89 -12.96 -7.84 -3.68
N ILE A 90 -11.91 -8.32 -3.02
CA ILE A 90 -10.53 -7.94 -3.26
C ILE A 90 -9.72 -9.20 -3.48
N GLU A 91 -9.01 -9.26 -4.59
CA GLU A 91 -8.18 -10.39 -4.97
C GLU A 91 -6.72 -9.94 -5.18
N ILE A 92 -5.78 -10.75 -4.71
CA ILE A 92 -4.35 -10.60 -4.94
C ILE A 92 -3.86 -11.87 -5.63
N ASP A 93 -3.37 -11.76 -6.86
CA ASP A 93 -2.89 -12.88 -7.67
C ASP A 93 -3.91 -14.03 -7.77
N GLY A 94 -5.21 -13.70 -7.83
CA GLY A 94 -6.33 -14.64 -7.87
C GLY A 94 -6.76 -15.21 -6.52
N PHE A 95 -6.18 -14.78 -5.41
CA PHE A 95 -6.60 -15.16 -4.06
C PHE A 95 -7.57 -14.12 -3.49
N ASP A 96 -8.73 -14.56 -3.05
CA ASP A 96 -9.67 -13.67 -2.33
C ASP A 96 -9.12 -13.32 -0.95
N VAL A 97 -8.92 -12.01 -0.74
CA VAL A 97 -8.42 -11.44 0.51
C VAL A 97 -9.43 -10.50 1.17
N SER A 98 -10.67 -10.45 0.69
CA SER A 98 -11.70 -9.48 1.10
C SER A 98 -11.89 -9.41 2.61
N SER A 99 -11.90 -10.56 3.29
CA SER A 99 -12.05 -10.68 4.75
C SER A 99 -10.73 -10.66 5.52
N MET A 100 -9.58 -10.55 4.83
CA MET A 100 -8.28 -10.64 5.47
C MET A 100 -7.84 -9.28 6.02
N PRO A 101 -7.35 -9.21 7.28
CA PRO A 101 -6.74 -8.00 7.83
C PRO A 101 -5.39 -7.72 7.16
N MET A 102 -4.94 -6.47 7.26
CA MET A 102 -3.72 -5.95 6.65
C MET A 102 -2.49 -6.86 6.83
N TYR A 103 -2.23 -7.38 8.03
CA TYR A 103 -1.04 -8.21 8.28
C TYR A 103 -1.03 -9.54 7.48
N ARG A 104 -2.20 -10.08 7.12
CA ARG A 104 -2.30 -11.25 6.25
C ARG A 104 -2.07 -10.88 4.80
N ARG A 105 -2.60 -9.74 4.34
CA ARG A 105 -2.35 -9.22 2.98
C ARG A 105 -0.87 -8.87 2.80
N ALA A 106 -0.21 -8.35 3.83
CA ALA A 106 1.23 -8.10 3.80
C ALA A 106 2.05 -9.37 3.55
N ARG A 107 1.64 -10.52 4.12
CA ARG A 107 2.28 -11.82 3.84
C ARG A 107 2.02 -12.35 2.43
N LEU A 108 1.01 -11.83 1.75
CA LEU A 108 0.71 -12.11 0.34
C LEU A 108 1.36 -11.09 -0.61
N GLY A 109 2.23 -10.23 -0.10
CA GLY A 109 3.01 -9.30 -0.91
C GLY A 109 2.41 -7.91 -1.05
N VAL A 110 1.56 -7.45 -0.13
CA VAL A 110 1.08 -6.06 -0.10
C VAL A 110 1.93 -5.25 0.87
N GLY A 111 2.68 -4.28 0.35
CA GLY A 111 3.36 -3.26 1.13
C GLY A 111 2.48 -2.01 1.29
N TYR A 112 2.62 -1.33 2.41
CA TYR A 112 1.89 -0.08 2.69
C TYR A 112 2.84 0.99 3.22
N LEU A 113 2.79 2.15 2.60
CA LEU A 113 3.54 3.33 3.01
C LEU A 113 2.53 4.43 3.38
N PRO A 114 2.31 4.67 4.67
CA PRO A 114 1.36 5.67 5.14
C PRO A 114 1.82 7.10 4.87
N GLN A 115 0.89 8.04 4.96
CA GLN A 115 1.16 9.47 4.89
C GLN A 115 2.07 9.92 6.04
N GLU A 116 1.79 9.46 7.26
CA GLU A 116 2.61 9.78 8.43
C GLU A 116 3.86 8.93 8.52
N ALA A 117 4.92 9.49 9.12
CA ALA A 117 6.19 8.80 9.32
C ALA A 117 6.01 7.52 10.14
N SER A 118 6.37 6.39 9.53
CA SER A 118 6.13 5.05 10.07
C SER A 118 7.36 4.36 10.67
N ILE A 119 8.52 5.04 10.74
CA ILE A 119 9.74 4.46 11.29
C ILE A 119 9.61 4.08 12.78
N PHE A 120 10.35 3.06 13.20
CA PHE A 120 10.54 2.75 14.62
C PHE A 120 11.55 3.73 15.20
N ARG A 121 11.07 4.83 15.79
CA ARG A 121 11.88 5.98 16.23
C ARG A 121 12.99 5.60 17.23
N GLY A 122 12.75 4.60 18.09
CA GLY A 122 13.69 4.11 19.08
C GLY A 122 14.76 3.15 18.56
N LEU A 123 14.71 2.78 17.27
CA LEU A 123 15.67 1.88 16.65
C LEU A 123 16.68 2.63 15.78
N THR A 124 17.82 1.99 15.50
CA THR A 124 18.77 2.44 14.48
C THR A 124 18.20 2.21 13.07
N VAL A 125 18.83 2.79 12.06
CA VAL A 125 18.48 2.59 10.65
C VAL A 125 18.50 1.10 10.30
N GLU A 126 19.60 0.39 10.60
CA GLU A 126 19.69 -1.05 10.32
C GLU A 126 18.62 -1.86 11.06
N ASN A 127 18.33 -1.52 12.33
CA ASN A 127 17.39 -2.28 13.12
C ASN A 127 15.93 -2.06 12.66
N ASN A 128 15.61 -0.91 12.07
CA ASN A 128 14.32 -0.68 11.41
C ASN A 128 14.08 -1.67 10.25
N ILE A 129 15.09 -1.91 9.41
CA ILE A 129 15.01 -2.84 8.28
C ILE A 129 15.09 -4.29 8.80
N ARG A 130 16.01 -4.56 9.71
CA ARG A 130 16.22 -5.90 10.31
C ARG A 130 14.98 -6.45 10.97
N ALA A 131 14.21 -5.62 11.68
CA ALA A 131 12.96 -6.02 12.33
C ALA A 131 11.94 -6.61 11.34
N VAL A 132 11.88 -6.10 10.10
CA VAL A 132 11.02 -6.66 9.05
C VAL A 132 11.64 -7.93 8.45
N LEU A 133 12.95 -7.90 8.16
CA LEU A 133 13.65 -9.06 7.62
C LEU A 133 13.56 -10.29 8.54
N GLU A 134 13.55 -10.12 9.86
CA GLU A 134 13.41 -11.22 10.84
C GLU A 134 12.04 -11.92 10.76
N VAL A 135 11.01 -11.22 10.30
CA VAL A 135 9.67 -11.79 10.10
C VAL A 135 9.58 -12.61 8.82
N VAL A 136 10.29 -12.21 7.76
CA VAL A 136 10.12 -12.78 6.41
C VAL A 136 11.23 -13.73 5.99
N GLU A 137 12.44 -13.64 6.60
CA GLU A 137 13.61 -14.43 6.24
C GLU A 137 14.16 -15.18 7.45
N LYS A 138 14.21 -16.50 7.39
CA LYS A 138 14.70 -17.36 8.49
C LYS A 138 16.22 -17.38 8.58
N SER A 139 16.92 -17.33 7.45
CA SER A 139 18.38 -17.40 7.39
C SER A 139 19.01 -16.08 7.84
N ARG A 140 19.84 -16.13 8.89
CA ARG A 140 20.59 -14.96 9.36
C ARG A 140 21.49 -14.40 8.26
N LYS A 141 22.20 -15.28 7.52
CA LYS A 141 23.09 -14.89 6.43
C LYS A 141 22.34 -14.14 5.33
N GLU A 142 21.17 -14.62 4.93
CA GLU A 142 20.35 -13.95 3.92
C GLU A 142 19.75 -12.63 4.45
N ARG A 143 19.38 -12.57 5.74
CA ARG A 143 18.94 -11.30 6.36
C ARG A 143 20.04 -10.24 6.29
N ASP A 144 21.28 -10.60 6.68
CA ASP A 144 22.39 -9.64 6.67
C ASP A 144 22.72 -9.20 5.24
N LYS A 145 22.72 -10.11 4.26
CA LYS A 145 22.90 -9.78 2.85
C LYS A 145 21.79 -8.86 2.31
N ASN A 146 20.53 -9.14 2.63
CA ASN A 146 19.40 -8.31 2.18
C ASN A 146 19.41 -6.94 2.89
N LEU A 147 19.82 -6.88 4.15
CA LEU A 147 20.01 -5.63 4.88
C LEU A 147 21.05 -4.74 4.20
N ASP A 148 22.20 -5.29 3.89
CA ASP A 148 23.29 -4.56 3.23
C ASP A 148 22.84 -4.06 1.86
N ALA A 149 22.20 -4.91 1.06
CA ALA A 149 21.68 -4.55 -0.25
C ALA A 149 20.65 -3.38 -0.16
N LEU A 150 19.71 -3.41 0.80
CA LEU A 150 18.73 -2.33 0.97
C LEU A 150 19.37 -1.04 1.46
N LEU A 151 20.37 -1.10 2.34
CA LEU A 151 21.09 0.09 2.81
C LEU A 151 21.85 0.78 1.67
N ASP A 152 22.47 -0.01 0.80
CA ASP A 152 23.22 0.49 -0.38
C ASP A 152 22.25 1.03 -1.44
N GLU A 153 21.18 0.29 -1.77
CA GLU A 153 20.17 0.65 -2.76
C GLU A 153 19.52 2.02 -2.46
N PHE A 154 19.27 2.30 -1.18
CA PHE A 154 18.66 3.56 -0.75
C PHE A 154 19.68 4.62 -0.29
N HIS A 155 20.97 4.37 -0.48
CA HIS A 155 22.08 5.29 -0.13
C HIS A 155 22.02 5.76 1.35
N ILE A 156 21.68 4.83 2.27
CA ILE A 156 21.64 5.07 3.72
C ILE A 156 22.63 4.19 4.51
N ALA A 157 23.57 3.53 3.82
CA ALA A 157 24.56 2.67 4.46
C ALA A 157 25.46 3.42 5.46
N HIS A 158 25.80 4.69 5.16
CA HIS A 158 26.58 5.56 6.06
C HIS A 158 25.84 5.92 7.34
N LEU A 159 24.50 5.80 7.36
CA LEU A 159 23.63 6.06 8.52
C LEU A 159 23.29 4.79 9.30
N ARG A 160 23.85 3.65 8.95
CA ARG A 160 23.50 2.31 9.46
C ARG A 160 23.25 2.29 10.97
N LYS A 161 24.15 2.88 11.75
CA LYS A 161 24.11 2.91 13.22
C LYS A 161 23.42 4.16 13.79
N ALA A 162 23.01 5.10 12.96
CA ALA A 162 22.36 6.31 13.41
C ALA A 162 20.96 5.98 14.01
N PRO A 163 20.56 6.65 15.08
CA PRO A 163 19.20 6.59 15.60
C PRO A 163 18.21 7.10 14.54
N ALA A 164 17.14 6.36 14.27
CA ALA A 164 16.18 6.74 13.22
C ALA A 164 15.50 8.10 13.49
N ILE A 165 15.40 8.52 14.75
CA ILE A 165 14.85 9.82 15.14
C ILE A 165 15.70 11.01 14.67
N SER A 166 17.01 10.83 14.45
CA SER A 166 17.93 11.90 14.03
C SER A 166 17.98 12.12 12.52
N LEU A 167 17.26 11.33 11.74
CA LEU A 167 17.26 11.42 10.28
C LEU A 167 16.54 12.68 9.78
N SER A 168 17.09 13.28 8.74
CA SER A 168 16.39 14.29 7.93
C SER A 168 15.13 13.72 7.27
N GLY A 169 14.25 14.56 6.76
CA GLY A 169 13.02 14.14 6.09
C GLY A 169 13.26 13.16 4.94
N GLY A 170 14.22 13.47 4.06
CA GLY A 170 14.58 12.63 2.92
C GLY A 170 15.22 11.30 3.34
N GLU A 171 16.15 11.30 4.30
CA GLU A 171 16.75 10.07 4.83
C GLU A 171 15.72 9.17 5.51
N ARG A 172 14.80 9.78 6.27
CA ARG A 172 13.67 9.07 6.90
C ARG A 172 12.80 8.40 5.85
N ARG A 173 12.46 9.12 4.78
CA ARG A 173 11.64 8.58 3.69
C ARG A 173 12.33 7.41 3.00
N ARG A 174 13.64 7.50 2.73
CA ARG A 174 14.43 6.39 2.19
C ARG A 174 14.44 5.16 3.11
N LEU A 175 14.55 5.39 4.42
CA LEU A 175 14.47 4.30 5.41
C LEU A 175 13.09 3.62 5.43
N GLU A 176 12.00 4.40 5.39
CA GLU A 176 10.63 3.87 5.33
C GLU A 176 10.41 2.95 4.14
N ILE A 177 10.94 3.37 2.99
CA ILE A 177 10.84 2.62 1.75
C ILE A 177 11.68 1.34 1.82
N ALA A 178 12.95 1.45 2.23
CA ALA A 178 13.83 0.30 2.40
C ALA A 178 13.21 -0.74 3.35
N ARG A 179 12.60 -0.26 4.45
CA ARG A 179 11.87 -1.12 5.39
C ARG A 179 10.65 -1.77 4.76
N ALA A 180 9.85 -1.04 3.98
CA ALA A 180 8.69 -1.59 3.28
C ALA A 180 9.11 -2.66 2.26
N LEU A 181 10.20 -2.43 1.51
CA LEU A 181 10.75 -3.38 0.55
C LEU A 181 11.38 -4.61 1.19
N ALA A 182 11.80 -4.53 2.45
CA ALA A 182 12.31 -5.69 3.19
C ALA A 182 11.29 -6.83 3.27
N SER A 183 9.99 -6.55 3.19
CA SER A 183 8.93 -7.57 3.10
C SER A 183 8.77 -8.21 1.71
N ARG A 184 9.52 -7.76 0.69
CA ARG A 184 9.47 -8.21 -0.71
C ARG A 184 8.05 -8.12 -1.29
N PRO A 185 7.43 -6.93 -1.30
CA PRO A 185 6.06 -6.79 -1.78
C PRO A 185 5.96 -6.94 -3.30
N ASN A 186 4.82 -7.50 -3.76
CA ASN A 186 4.42 -7.50 -5.17
C ASN A 186 3.64 -6.23 -5.53
N TYR A 187 2.98 -5.62 -4.53
CA TYR A 187 2.21 -4.39 -4.66
C TYR A 187 2.57 -3.44 -3.52
N MET A 188 2.76 -2.17 -3.87
CA MET A 188 3.02 -1.09 -2.92
C MET A 188 1.87 -0.09 -2.92
N LEU A 189 1.28 0.16 -1.78
CA LEU A 189 0.19 1.10 -1.59
C LEU A 189 0.73 2.35 -0.91
N LEU A 190 0.68 3.50 -1.59
CA LEU A 190 1.23 4.79 -1.15
C LEU A 190 0.08 5.74 -0.81
N ASP A 191 -0.03 6.13 0.45
CA ASP A 191 -1.08 7.02 0.94
C ASP A 191 -0.55 8.45 1.00
N GLU A 192 -1.06 9.32 0.13
CA GLU A 192 -0.71 10.73 -0.01
C GLU A 192 0.82 11.01 0.05
N PRO A 193 1.62 10.37 -0.82
CA PRO A 193 3.08 10.46 -0.73
C PRO A 193 3.63 11.87 -0.98
N PHE A 194 2.86 12.77 -1.62
CA PHE A 194 3.25 14.16 -1.89
C PHE A 194 2.73 15.15 -0.83
N ALA A 195 1.97 14.69 0.18
CA ALA A 195 1.42 15.58 1.19
C ALA A 195 2.51 16.20 2.07
N GLY A 196 2.55 17.53 2.14
CA GLY A 196 3.51 18.27 2.97
C GLY A 196 4.97 18.14 2.53
N VAL A 197 5.23 17.69 1.30
CA VAL A 197 6.56 17.50 0.74
C VAL A 197 7.01 18.75 -0.01
N ASP A 198 8.26 19.17 0.19
CA ASP A 198 8.85 20.28 -0.56
C ASP A 198 9.10 19.87 -2.04
N PRO A 199 9.20 20.86 -2.97
CA PRO A 199 9.37 20.58 -4.40
C PRO A 199 10.62 19.75 -4.74
N ILE A 200 11.67 19.80 -3.93
CA ILE A 200 12.90 19.02 -4.17
C ILE A 200 12.64 17.54 -3.86
N ALA A 201 11.94 17.26 -2.78
CA ALA A 201 11.63 15.91 -2.38
C ALA A 201 10.53 15.24 -3.24
N VAL A 202 9.75 16.00 -4.03
CA VAL A 202 8.82 15.45 -5.03
C VAL A 202 9.58 14.57 -6.03
N SER A 203 10.76 14.99 -6.50
CA SER A 203 11.57 14.20 -7.42
C SER A 203 12.01 12.85 -6.84
N ASP A 204 12.30 12.81 -5.53
CA ASP A 204 12.69 11.57 -4.85
C ASP A 204 11.53 10.56 -4.83
N ILE A 205 10.30 11.03 -4.60
CA ILE A 205 9.09 10.20 -4.63
C ILE A 205 8.84 9.68 -6.05
N GLN A 206 8.98 10.54 -7.06
CA GLN A 206 8.83 10.13 -8.45
C GLN A 206 9.88 9.08 -8.85
N GLN A 207 11.14 9.27 -8.47
CA GLN A 207 12.20 8.28 -8.69
C GLN A 207 11.90 6.96 -7.98
N LEU A 208 11.39 7.03 -6.75
CA LEU A 208 10.97 5.84 -6.01
C LEU A 208 9.91 5.04 -6.78
N VAL A 209 8.81 5.67 -7.20
CA VAL A 209 7.72 4.97 -7.88
C VAL A 209 8.23 4.33 -9.18
N ARG A 210 9.05 5.06 -9.96
CA ARG A 210 9.72 4.51 -11.14
C ARG A 210 10.64 3.33 -10.81
N HIS A 211 11.33 3.40 -9.68
CA HIS A 211 12.18 2.30 -9.20
C HIS A 211 11.33 1.07 -8.85
N LEU A 212 10.21 1.24 -8.14
CA LEU A 212 9.29 0.16 -7.80
C LEU A 212 8.71 -0.52 -9.05
N THR A 213 8.20 0.26 -10.00
CA THR A 213 7.60 -0.28 -11.24
C THR A 213 8.62 -1.00 -12.10
N LYS A 214 9.87 -0.49 -12.22
CA LYS A 214 10.97 -1.19 -12.91
C LYS A 214 11.33 -2.54 -12.28
N ARG A 215 11.10 -2.71 -10.97
CA ARG A 215 11.26 -3.99 -10.27
C ARG A 215 10.07 -4.93 -10.45
N GLY A 216 9.06 -4.54 -11.23
CA GLY A 216 7.85 -5.32 -11.43
C GLY A 216 6.84 -5.19 -10.28
N ILE A 217 7.01 -4.24 -9.36
CA ILE A 217 6.09 -3.98 -8.25
C ILE A 217 4.95 -3.10 -8.76
N GLY A 218 3.70 -3.55 -8.59
CA GLY A 218 2.52 -2.73 -8.86
C GLY A 218 2.35 -1.65 -7.79
N VAL A 219 2.04 -0.42 -8.18
CA VAL A 219 1.92 0.72 -7.24
C VAL A 219 0.52 1.32 -7.32
N LEU A 220 -0.15 1.46 -6.18
CA LEU A 220 -1.39 2.22 -6.03
C LEU A 220 -1.12 3.47 -5.21
N ILE A 221 -1.45 4.64 -5.75
CA ILE A 221 -1.19 5.93 -5.13
C ILE A 221 -2.52 6.66 -4.90
N THR A 222 -2.74 7.16 -3.68
CA THR A 222 -3.74 8.21 -3.44
C THR A 222 -3.02 9.52 -3.18
N ASP A 223 -3.49 10.61 -3.76
CA ASP A 223 -2.96 11.94 -3.44
C ASP A 223 -3.99 13.03 -3.78
N HIS A 224 -3.79 14.20 -3.20
CA HIS A 224 -4.49 15.42 -3.55
C HIS A 224 -3.69 16.32 -4.51
N ASN A 225 -2.38 16.08 -4.65
CA ASN A 225 -1.52 16.75 -5.62
C ASN A 225 -1.65 16.08 -7.00
N VAL A 226 -2.67 16.50 -7.74
CA VAL A 226 -3.08 15.86 -8.99
C VAL A 226 -2.00 15.94 -10.07
N ARG A 227 -1.37 17.12 -10.22
CA ARG A 227 -0.37 17.36 -11.27
C ARG A 227 0.82 16.43 -11.12
N GLU A 228 1.38 16.34 -9.92
CA GLU A 228 2.55 15.49 -9.63
C GLU A 228 2.19 14.01 -9.81
N THR A 229 0.98 13.63 -9.38
CA THR A 229 0.53 12.25 -9.49
C THR A 229 0.28 11.86 -10.94
N LEU A 230 -0.46 12.68 -11.73
CA LEU A 230 -0.72 12.39 -13.15
C LEU A 230 0.55 12.34 -14.01
N GLY A 231 1.59 13.10 -13.66
CA GLY A 231 2.90 13.04 -14.31
C GLY A 231 3.70 11.76 -14.02
N LEU A 232 3.24 10.91 -13.10
CA LEU A 232 3.98 9.76 -12.60
C LEU A 232 3.32 8.42 -12.93
N ILE A 233 1.99 8.39 -13.03
CA ILE A 233 1.20 7.16 -13.15
C ILE A 233 0.92 6.78 -14.61
N ASP A 234 0.72 5.49 -14.85
CA ASP A 234 0.31 4.97 -16.15
C ASP A 234 -1.17 5.22 -16.43
N ARG A 235 -2.02 5.12 -15.40
CA ARG A 235 -3.46 5.40 -15.47
C ARG A 235 -4.02 5.77 -14.10
N ALA A 236 -5.21 6.39 -14.12
CA ALA A 236 -5.92 6.78 -12.89
C ALA A 236 -7.37 6.30 -12.88
N TYR A 237 -7.89 6.20 -11.67
CA TYR A 237 -9.31 6.16 -11.36
C TYR A 237 -9.67 7.47 -10.66
N ILE A 238 -10.66 8.19 -11.19
CA ILE A 238 -11.21 9.39 -10.55
C ILE A 238 -12.44 8.98 -9.79
N ILE A 239 -12.39 9.11 -8.47
CA ILE A 239 -13.53 8.86 -7.60
C ILE A 239 -14.23 10.19 -7.26
N HIS A 240 -15.55 10.22 -7.38
CA HIS A 240 -16.40 11.36 -7.03
C HIS A 240 -17.66 10.84 -6.35
N ALA A 241 -18.07 11.46 -5.25
CA ALA A 241 -19.27 11.07 -4.47
C ALA A 241 -19.39 9.56 -4.19
N GLY A 242 -18.26 8.88 -3.97
CA GLY A 242 -18.20 7.44 -3.66
C GLY A 242 -18.20 6.50 -4.86
N GLU A 243 -18.22 6.98 -6.09
CA GLU A 243 -18.27 6.19 -7.31
C GLU A 243 -17.10 6.54 -8.26
N ILE A 244 -16.76 5.63 -9.18
CA ILE A 244 -15.76 5.94 -10.22
C ILE A 244 -16.42 6.80 -11.29
N LEU A 245 -16.00 8.06 -11.36
CA LEU A 245 -16.41 9.00 -12.40
C LEU A 245 -15.77 8.67 -13.74
N LYS A 246 -14.45 8.41 -13.73
CA LYS A 246 -13.65 8.14 -14.93
C LYS A 246 -12.45 7.26 -14.58
N HIS A 247 -12.01 6.47 -15.54
CA HIS A 247 -10.69 5.81 -15.49
C HIS A 247 -10.03 5.83 -16.86
N GLY A 248 -8.71 5.86 -16.91
CA GLY A 248 -7.94 5.90 -18.13
C GLY A 248 -6.52 6.43 -17.92
N SER A 249 -5.81 6.69 -19.01
CA SER A 249 -4.50 7.35 -19.00
C SER A 249 -4.59 8.78 -18.44
N ALA A 250 -3.45 9.38 -18.09
CA ALA A 250 -3.43 10.78 -17.66
C ALA A 250 -4.05 11.70 -18.74
N ALA A 251 -3.82 11.43 -20.02
CA ALA A 251 -4.41 12.18 -21.13
C ALA A 251 -5.94 12.04 -21.16
N ASP A 252 -6.48 10.83 -21.00
CA ASP A 252 -7.94 10.58 -20.96
C ASP A 252 -8.61 11.30 -19.79
N ILE A 253 -7.94 11.34 -18.64
CA ILE A 253 -8.42 12.02 -17.43
C ILE A 253 -8.47 13.53 -17.63
N VAL A 254 -7.40 14.13 -18.17
CA VAL A 254 -7.30 15.58 -18.39
C VAL A 254 -8.24 16.06 -19.50
N ALA A 255 -8.50 15.23 -20.51
CA ALA A 255 -9.42 15.57 -21.61
C ALA A 255 -10.91 15.45 -21.24
N ASP A 256 -11.24 14.76 -20.15
CA ASP A 256 -12.64 14.48 -19.79
C ASP A 256 -13.34 15.73 -19.23
N PRO A 257 -14.48 16.16 -19.84
CA PRO A 257 -15.18 17.38 -19.41
C PRO A 257 -15.74 17.32 -18.00
N ASP A 258 -16.24 16.16 -17.55
CA ASP A 258 -16.80 16.00 -16.21
C ASP A 258 -15.69 16.00 -15.16
N VAL A 259 -14.54 15.38 -15.44
CA VAL A 259 -13.39 15.44 -14.56
C VAL A 259 -12.86 16.85 -14.42
N ARG A 260 -12.80 17.63 -15.52
CA ARG A 260 -12.41 19.05 -15.47
C ARG A 260 -13.37 19.85 -14.63
N ARG A 261 -14.67 19.74 -14.90
CA ARG A 261 -15.72 20.50 -14.20
C ARG A 261 -15.78 20.18 -12.70
N LEU A 262 -15.66 18.91 -12.31
CA LEU A 262 -15.92 18.45 -10.93
C LEU A 262 -14.67 18.35 -10.07
N TYR A 263 -13.47 18.32 -10.68
CA TYR A 263 -12.25 18.03 -9.94
C TYR A 263 -11.02 18.86 -10.34
N LEU A 264 -10.64 18.91 -11.63
CA LEU A 264 -9.40 19.56 -12.07
C LEU A 264 -9.50 21.08 -12.19
N GLY A 265 -10.66 21.60 -12.57
CA GLY A 265 -10.88 22.97 -13.02
C GLY A 265 -10.59 23.16 -14.52
N GLU A 266 -11.27 24.11 -15.13
CA GLU A 266 -11.21 24.36 -16.59
C GLU A 266 -9.82 24.75 -17.08
N GLY A 267 -9.03 25.47 -16.28
CA GLY A 267 -7.69 25.92 -16.61
C GLY A 267 -6.57 24.91 -16.35
N PHE A 268 -6.90 23.66 -15.96
CA PHE A 268 -5.86 22.66 -15.65
C PHE A 268 -5.06 22.22 -16.87
N THR A 269 -3.73 22.25 -16.76
CA THR A 269 -2.76 21.70 -17.74
C THR A 269 -1.74 20.84 -17.00
N LEU A 270 -1.29 19.75 -17.62
CA LEU A 270 -0.18 18.92 -17.14
C LEU A 270 1.16 19.63 -17.28
#